data_d0e9a32e16681760ac6d94f1e789784c
#
_entry.id   d0e9a32e16681760ac6d94f1e789784c
#
_cell.length_a   1.000
_cell.length_b   1.000
_cell.length_c   1.000
_cell.angle_alpha   90.00
_cell.angle_beta   90.00
_cell.angle_gamma   90.00
#
_symmetry.space_group_name_H-M   'P 1'
#
loop_
_entity.id
_entity.type
_entity.pdbx_description
1 polymer ?
#
loop_
_entity_poly.entity_id
_entity_poly.type
_entity_poly.pdbx_seq_one_letter_code
_entity_poly.pdbx_strand_id
1 'polypeptide(L)'
;MLLKKVTIHKYKSFLTEQSYEVEPQITRIVGKNESGKTALLESLAKSNYFEENDDFQFNKDLDYPRGELIKVRNENPPAITCEYELLDCDVAAAEAAFAKGIISKRNFYVTSYYDNSHKTSGFEVDFDIFKNWLISSFGVGDQGKDLIRASDTFSALENTVSENTTLPAMKEIQSELKKIKANAGDFEDTLAGYIYITYIVPAIPKLWYFSDYFSLPCRINLNDFSAGQASSSLSDEELKIANALFELSGLQLSDIQTETNFEAFKAQLEATSNLITDDMFEYWTTNQNLEIRFEIEHAPNGVRYLNIRIYNSKHRVTLPLKNRSKGFLWFFSFLVWFSKIQGNKQCKYILLLDEPGLSLHASAQNDLLRFIDEKLAPEYQVIYTTHSPFMIDSLKLNEVRTVYDTQNPKIGSVVSDAVEEKDSDTLFPLQAALGYTIAQNLYVSPKNLLVEGISDLVYLNHFSSILKDMGREGLSEDVTIVPVG
;
A
#
# COMPACT_ATOMS: atom_id res chain seq x y z
N MET A 1 8.33 4.42 8.14
CA MET A 1 9.13 3.88 7.01
C MET A 1 8.41 4.23 5.73
N LEU A 2 9.15 4.69 4.74
CA LEU A 2 8.63 5.06 3.42
C LEU A 2 9.28 4.18 2.34
N LEU A 3 8.49 3.71 1.39
CA LEU A 3 8.99 3.14 0.15
C LEU A 3 9.40 4.30 -0.76
N LYS A 4 10.67 4.36 -1.17
CA LYS A 4 11.24 5.48 -1.95
C LYS A 4 11.38 5.18 -3.43
N LYS A 5 11.77 3.94 -3.73
CA LYS A 5 12.05 3.54 -5.11
C LYS A 5 11.76 2.06 -5.28
N VAL A 6 11.25 1.73 -6.44
CA VAL A 6 11.00 0.34 -6.87
C VAL A 6 11.79 0.07 -8.12
N THR A 7 12.49 -1.07 -8.16
CA THR A 7 13.20 -1.56 -9.35
C THR A 7 12.66 -2.94 -9.70
N ILE A 8 12.00 -3.06 -10.83
CA ILE A 8 11.54 -4.31 -11.41
C ILE A 8 12.66 -4.85 -12.30
N HIS A 9 13.20 -6.02 -11.99
CA HIS A 9 14.29 -6.59 -12.78
C HIS A 9 13.78 -7.22 -14.05
N LYS A 10 12.89 -8.20 -13.95
CA LYS A 10 12.15 -8.80 -15.08
C LYS A 10 10.86 -9.39 -14.54
N TYR A 11 9.72 -8.98 -15.07
CA TYR A 11 8.42 -9.48 -14.65
C TYR A 11 7.38 -9.30 -15.76
N LYS A 12 6.74 -10.38 -16.19
CA LYS A 12 5.69 -10.38 -17.24
C LYS A 12 6.11 -9.58 -18.48
N SER A 13 5.52 -8.40 -18.71
CA SER A 13 5.81 -7.51 -19.84
C SER A 13 7.08 -6.67 -19.68
N PHE A 14 7.65 -6.58 -18.48
CA PHE A 14 8.92 -5.90 -18.23
C PHE A 14 10.09 -6.82 -18.55
N LEU A 15 10.65 -6.66 -19.76
CA LEU A 15 11.73 -7.52 -20.27
C LEU A 15 13.13 -7.00 -19.90
N THR A 16 13.22 -5.72 -19.54
CA THR A 16 14.44 -5.06 -19.07
C THR A 16 14.19 -4.44 -17.70
N GLU A 17 15.27 -4.21 -16.97
CA GLU A 17 15.19 -3.57 -15.67
C GLU A 17 14.57 -2.17 -15.78
N GLN A 18 13.59 -1.90 -14.95
CA GLN A 18 12.88 -0.64 -14.87
C GLN A 18 12.84 -0.15 -13.43
N SER A 19 13.05 1.14 -13.21
CA SER A 19 12.93 1.71 -11.87
C SER A 19 12.14 3.01 -11.90
N TYR A 20 11.40 3.26 -10.80
CA TYR A 20 10.65 4.48 -10.61
C TYR A 20 10.68 4.92 -9.14
N GLU A 21 10.60 6.20 -8.92
CA GLU A 21 10.49 6.79 -7.59
C GLU A 21 9.04 6.74 -7.09
N VAL A 22 8.88 6.49 -5.80
CA VAL A 22 7.59 6.46 -5.10
C VAL A 22 7.49 7.69 -4.22
N GLU A 23 6.41 8.44 -4.40
CA GLU A 23 6.14 9.64 -3.64
C GLU A 23 5.76 9.31 -2.17
N PRO A 24 6.00 10.23 -1.23
CA PRO A 24 5.73 9.98 0.18
C PRO A 24 4.25 9.74 0.50
N GLN A 25 3.33 10.29 -0.27
CA GLN A 25 1.89 10.17 -0.08
C GLN A 25 1.23 9.41 -1.23
N ILE A 26 1.20 9.95 -2.43
CA ILE A 26 0.50 9.36 -3.57
C ILE A 26 1.42 9.26 -4.77
N THR A 27 1.47 8.09 -5.38
CA THR A 27 2.09 7.87 -6.71
C THR A 27 1.03 7.41 -7.70
N ARG A 28 0.87 8.14 -8.78
CA ARG A 28 -0.11 7.87 -9.84
C ARG A 28 0.60 7.21 -11.02
N ILE A 29 0.20 5.99 -11.35
CA ILE A 29 0.76 5.24 -12.49
C ILE A 29 -0.23 5.31 -13.65
N VAL A 30 0.15 6.04 -14.69
CA VAL A 30 -0.71 6.34 -15.83
C VAL A 30 -0.22 5.60 -17.08
N GLY A 31 -1.14 5.08 -17.87
CA GLY A 31 -0.82 4.42 -19.13
C GLY A 31 -2.06 3.84 -19.78
N LYS A 32 -1.96 3.52 -21.06
CA LYS A 32 -3.07 2.87 -21.78
C LYS A 32 -3.33 1.45 -21.30
N ASN A 33 -4.44 0.86 -21.73
CA ASN A 33 -4.72 -0.55 -21.46
C ASN A 33 -3.60 -1.42 -22.03
N GLU A 34 -3.29 -2.51 -21.34
CA GLU A 34 -2.22 -3.49 -21.72
C GLU A 34 -0.79 -2.91 -21.69
N SER A 35 -0.56 -1.71 -21.15
CA SER A 35 0.78 -1.13 -21.06
C SER A 35 1.69 -1.78 -20.00
N GLY A 36 1.14 -2.58 -19.09
CA GLY A 36 1.88 -3.22 -17.99
C GLY A 36 1.61 -2.64 -16.60
N LYS A 37 0.65 -1.72 -16.43
CA LYS A 37 0.31 -1.10 -15.14
C LYS A 37 -0.02 -2.13 -14.05
N THR A 38 -0.93 -3.05 -14.35
CA THR A 38 -1.31 -4.16 -13.44
C THR A 38 -0.11 -5.03 -13.09
N ALA A 39 0.73 -5.39 -14.08
CA ALA A 39 1.92 -6.18 -13.84
C ALA A 39 2.92 -5.47 -12.91
N LEU A 40 3.04 -4.15 -13.02
CA LEU A 40 3.85 -3.33 -12.12
C LEU A 40 3.34 -3.42 -10.68
N LEU A 41 2.03 -3.17 -10.44
CA LEU A 41 1.45 -3.25 -9.10
C LEU A 41 1.47 -4.67 -8.52
N GLU A 42 1.19 -5.69 -9.33
CA GLU A 42 1.27 -7.08 -8.88
C GLU A 42 2.69 -7.49 -8.47
N SER A 43 3.72 -7.08 -9.24
CA SER A 43 5.11 -7.37 -8.87
C SER A 43 5.47 -6.76 -7.53
N LEU A 44 4.99 -5.55 -7.27
CA LEU A 44 5.17 -4.88 -5.99
C LEU A 44 4.38 -5.60 -4.89
N ALA A 45 3.09 -5.91 -5.10
CA ALA A 45 2.27 -6.62 -4.13
C ALA A 45 2.88 -7.95 -3.68
N LYS A 46 3.41 -8.73 -4.63
CA LYS A 46 4.08 -10.02 -4.36
C LYS A 46 5.33 -9.90 -3.49
N SER A 47 5.97 -8.74 -3.42
CA SER A 47 7.20 -8.56 -2.65
C SER A 47 7.00 -8.61 -1.14
N ASN A 48 5.84 -8.21 -0.61
CA ASN A 48 5.51 -8.26 0.82
C ASN A 48 3.99 -8.15 1.05
N TYR A 49 3.21 -9.08 0.50
CA TYR A 49 1.76 -9.04 0.62
C TYR A 49 1.30 -9.09 2.09
N PHE A 50 0.17 -8.45 2.39
CA PHE A 50 -0.26 -8.23 3.77
C PHE A 50 -0.72 -9.50 4.51
N GLU A 51 -1.11 -10.55 3.78
CA GLU A 51 -1.53 -11.84 4.31
C GLU A 51 -0.88 -13.00 3.52
N GLU A 52 -0.83 -14.18 4.09
CA GLU A 52 -0.38 -15.37 3.37
C GLU A 52 -1.38 -15.72 2.26
N ASN A 53 -0.91 -15.68 1.01
CA ASN A 53 -1.73 -15.94 -0.17
C ASN A 53 -0.85 -16.41 -1.32
N ASP A 54 -1.13 -17.61 -1.83
CA ASP A 54 -0.34 -18.24 -2.92
C ASP A 54 -0.41 -17.43 -4.23
N ASP A 55 -1.51 -16.71 -4.50
CA ASP A 55 -1.66 -15.86 -5.68
C ASP A 55 -0.69 -14.66 -5.67
N PHE A 56 -0.26 -14.24 -4.47
CA PHE A 56 0.68 -13.16 -4.26
C PHE A 56 2.10 -13.64 -3.93
N GLN A 57 2.44 -14.86 -4.32
CA GLN A 57 3.82 -15.35 -4.37
C GLN A 57 4.38 -15.26 -5.79
N PHE A 58 5.70 -15.03 -5.90
CA PHE A 58 6.37 -15.09 -7.19
C PHE A 58 6.39 -16.54 -7.69
N ASN A 59 5.99 -16.71 -8.95
CA ASN A 59 6.07 -17.98 -9.63
C ASN A 59 6.88 -17.80 -10.92
N LYS A 60 8.08 -18.38 -10.97
CA LYS A 60 9.00 -18.21 -12.09
C LYS A 60 8.39 -18.66 -13.43
N ASP A 61 7.60 -19.72 -13.43
CA ASP A 61 7.00 -20.27 -14.68
C ASP A 61 5.88 -19.38 -15.23
N LEU A 62 5.20 -18.61 -14.35
CA LEU A 62 4.08 -17.75 -14.74
C LEU A 62 4.49 -16.29 -14.91
N ASP A 63 5.41 -15.81 -14.08
CA ASP A 63 5.72 -14.38 -13.93
C ASP A 63 6.99 -13.97 -14.67
N TYR A 64 7.97 -14.88 -14.87
CA TYR A 64 9.18 -14.57 -15.60
C TYR A 64 8.91 -14.49 -17.12
N PRO A 65 9.56 -13.55 -17.85
CA PRO A 65 9.37 -13.44 -19.31
C PRO A 65 9.64 -14.76 -20.04
N ARG A 66 8.61 -15.30 -20.68
CA ARG A 66 8.64 -16.65 -21.27
C ARG A 66 9.74 -16.85 -22.31
N GLY A 67 10.10 -15.81 -23.06
CA GLY A 67 11.16 -15.87 -24.07
C GLY A 67 12.55 -16.14 -23.50
N GLU A 68 12.76 -15.89 -22.21
CA GLU A 68 14.05 -16.10 -21.53
C GLU A 68 14.01 -17.16 -20.44
N LEU A 69 12.84 -17.73 -20.14
CA LEU A 69 12.64 -18.68 -19.05
C LEU A 69 13.60 -19.88 -19.10
N ILE A 70 13.87 -20.41 -20.32
CA ILE A 70 14.77 -21.55 -20.48
C ILE A 70 16.21 -21.21 -20.06
N LYS A 71 16.65 -19.96 -20.27
CA LYS A 71 18.03 -19.53 -19.93
C LYS A 71 18.26 -19.50 -18.42
N VAL A 72 17.23 -19.19 -17.64
CA VAL A 72 17.30 -19.04 -16.17
C VAL A 72 16.69 -20.22 -15.40
N ARG A 73 16.51 -21.38 -16.09
CA ARG A 73 15.81 -22.53 -15.49
C ARG A 73 16.41 -22.97 -14.15
N ASN A 74 17.73 -22.97 -14.05
CA ASN A 74 18.46 -23.40 -12.84
C ASN A 74 18.96 -22.23 -11.98
N GLU A 75 18.55 -21.00 -12.30
CA GLU A 75 18.94 -19.81 -11.58
C GLU A 75 17.75 -19.30 -10.76
N ASN A 76 18.05 -18.51 -9.71
CA ASN A 76 17.06 -17.78 -8.94
C ASN A 76 17.28 -16.28 -9.17
N PRO A 77 16.76 -15.70 -10.29
CA PRO A 77 16.95 -14.30 -10.57
C PRO A 77 16.15 -13.42 -9.61
N PRO A 78 16.56 -12.15 -9.39
CA PRO A 78 15.76 -11.18 -8.67
C PRO A 78 14.51 -10.83 -9.49
N ALA A 79 13.39 -10.65 -8.79
CA ALA A 79 12.13 -10.20 -9.38
C ALA A 79 11.96 -8.69 -9.20
N ILE A 80 12.13 -8.20 -7.97
CA ILE A 80 11.92 -6.79 -7.62
C ILE A 80 12.84 -6.38 -6.47
N THR A 81 13.28 -5.13 -6.48
CA THR A 81 14.00 -4.49 -5.37
C THR A 81 13.25 -3.26 -4.90
N CYS A 82 12.97 -3.18 -3.61
CA CYS A 82 12.34 -2.05 -2.94
C CYS A 82 13.37 -1.29 -2.11
N GLU A 83 13.51 0.02 -2.32
CA GLU A 83 14.30 0.91 -1.47
C GLU A 83 13.40 1.54 -0.42
N TYR A 84 13.76 1.37 0.85
CA TYR A 84 13.05 1.94 1.98
C TYR A 84 13.87 2.99 2.70
N GLU A 85 13.20 4.03 3.20
CA GLU A 85 13.76 5.05 4.08
C GLU A 85 13.17 4.91 5.48
N LEU A 86 14.04 4.79 6.50
CA LEU A 86 13.66 4.72 7.91
C LEU A 86 13.34 6.12 8.46
N LEU A 87 12.15 6.27 9.03
CA LEU A 87 11.75 7.46 9.79
C LEU A 87 12.20 7.33 11.25
N ASP A 88 12.17 8.43 11.99
CA ASP A 88 12.57 8.44 13.40
C ASP A 88 11.76 7.47 14.27
N CYS A 89 10.47 7.30 13.97
CA CYS A 89 9.63 6.33 14.69
C CYS A 89 10.03 4.86 14.41
N ASP A 90 10.64 4.56 13.28
CA ASP A 90 11.03 3.18 12.90
C ASP A 90 12.32 2.74 13.62
N VAL A 91 13.20 3.68 13.91
CA VAL A 91 14.47 3.40 14.59
C VAL A 91 14.38 3.53 16.11
N ALA A 92 13.31 4.17 16.60
CA ALA A 92 13.16 4.48 18.03
C ALA A 92 13.26 3.27 18.94
N ALA A 93 12.74 2.10 18.54
CA ALA A 93 12.81 0.88 19.32
C ALA A 93 14.25 0.33 19.42
N ALA A 94 15.00 0.35 18.32
CA ALA A 94 16.41 -0.05 18.31
C ALA A 94 17.28 0.94 19.11
N GLU A 95 17.04 2.25 18.95
CA GLU A 95 17.75 3.29 19.70
C GLU A 95 17.46 3.23 21.20
N ALA A 96 16.25 2.87 21.62
CA ALA A 96 15.90 2.67 23.01
C ALA A 96 16.54 1.40 23.60
N ALA A 97 16.71 0.36 22.80
CA ALA A 97 17.34 -0.89 23.25
C ALA A 97 18.87 -0.77 23.38
N PHE A 98 19.49 -0.01 22.52
CA PHE A 98 20.94 0.18 22.48
C PHE A 98 21.32 1.62 22.81
N ALA A 99 21.46 2.47 21.79
CA ALA A 99 21.74 3.89 21.96
C ALA A 99 21.32 4.67 20.70
N LYS A 100 21.11 5.96 20.84
CA LYS A 100 20.80 6.85 19.72
C LYS A 100 21.91 6.82 18.67
N GLY A 101 21.51 6.67 17.41
CA GLY A 101 22.42 6.61 16.27
C GLY A 101 22.98 5.22 15.98
N ILE A 102 22.50 4.16 16.67
CA ILE A 102 22.94 2.77 16.42
C ILE A 102 22.72 2.34 14.96
N ILE A 103 21.70 2.87 14.29
CA ILE A 103 21.47 2.71 12.84
C ILE A 103 22.14 3.90 12.15
N SER A 104 23.23 3.65 11.43
CA SER A 104 24.05 4.68 10.79
C SER A 104 23.50 5.15 9.46
N LYS A 105 22.74 4.30 8.76
CA LYS A 105 22.16 4.61 7.45
C LYS A 105 20.67 4.40 7.43
N ARG A 106 19.95 5.40 6.93
CA ARG A 106 18.48 5.39 6.93
C ARG A 106 17.88 4.65 5.73
N ASN A 107 18.60 4.53 4.62
CA ASN A 107 18.14 3.85 3.41
C ASN A 107 18.70 2.45 3.33
N PHE A 108 17.85 1.51 2.95
CA PHE A 108 18.21 0.11 2.70
C PHE A 108 17.35 -0.47 1.59
N TYR A 109 17.78 -1.62 1.05
CA TYR A 109 17.15 -2.28 -0.08
C TYR A 109 16.71 -3.68 0.32
N VAL A 110 15.52 -4.08 -0.10
CA VAL A 110 14.99 -5.44 0.00
C VAL A 110 14.76 -5.98 -1.40
N THR A 111 15.48 -7.00 -1.79
CA THR A 111 15.32 -7.68 -3.08
C THR A 111 14.58 -8.99 -2.88
N SER A 112 13.47 -9.16 -3.57
CA SER A 112 12.68 -10.39 -3.61
C SER A 112 13.03 -11.20 -4.85
N TYR A 113 13.18 -12.50 -4.68
CA TYR A 113 13.56 -13.46 -5.72
C TYR A 113 12.39 -14.34 -6.12
N TYR A 114 12.53 -15.05 -7.24
CA TYR A 114 11.48 -15.93 -7.78
C TYR A 114 11.21 -17.19 -6.96
N ASP A 115 12.05 -17.53 -5.99
CA ASP A 115 11.80 -18.56 -4.98
C ASP A 115 11.15 -18.01 -3.70
N ASN A 116 10.71 -16.74 -3.73
CA ASN A 116 10.15 -16.00 -2.61
C ASN A 116 11.13 -15.77 -1.45
N SER A 117 12.43 -15.98 -1.65
CA SER A 117 13.45 -15.53 -0.72
C SER A 117 13.67 -14.02 -0.82
N HIS A 118 14.16 -13.41 0.28
CA HIS A 118 14.44 -11.98 0.34
C HIS A 118 15.92 -11.76 0.75
N LYS A 119 16.55 -10.78 0.11
CA LYS A 119 17.89 -10.34 0.49
C LYS A 119 17.90 -8.86 0.79
N THR A 120 18.44 -8.50 1.96
CA THR A 120 18.60 -7.10 2.37
C THR A 120 20.00 -6.63 2.08
N SER A 121 20.15 -5.38 1.65
CA SER A 121 21.43 -4.73 1.42
C SER A 121 21.38 -3.25 1.80
N GLY A 122 22.53 -2.66 2.10
CA GLY A 122 22.62 -1.24 2.44
C GLY A 122 22.13 -0.87 3.84
N PHE A 123 21.74 -1.84 4.67
CA PHE A 123 21.44 -1.62 6.09
C PHE A 123 22.75 -1.64 6.89
N GLU A 124 23.03 -0.56 7.58
CA GLU A 124 24.30 -0.35 8.27
C GLU A 124 24.06 0.12 9.72
N VAL A 125 24.88 -0.39 10.64
CA VAL A 125 24.86 -0.04 12.07
C VAL A 125 26.19 0.52 12.51
N ASP A 126 26.22 1.32 13.58
CA ASP A 126 27.42 1.87 14.16
C ASP A 126 27.93 0.95 15.25
N PHE A 127 29.03 0.26 14.95
CA PHE A 127 29.65 -0.71 15.87
C PHE A 127 30.31 -0.02 17.07
N ASP A 128 30.79 1.22 16.93
CA ASP A 128 31.39 1.96 18.06
C ASP A 128 30.32 2.39 19.06
N ILE A 129 29.15 2.79 18.59
CA ILE A 129 27.99 3.05 19.46
C ILE A 129 27.59 1.78 20.22
N PHE A 130 27.56 0.64 19.56
CA PHE A 130 27.29 -0.65 20.21
C PHE A 130 28.34 -1.01 21.29
N LYS A 131 29.61 -0.85 21.00
CA LYS A 131 30.68 -1.06 22.00
C LYS A 131 30.54 -0.16 23.23
N ASN A 132 30.25 1.12 23.01
CA ASN A 132 29.99 2.07 24.09
C ASN A 132 28.75 1.71 24.91
N TRP A 133 27.70 1.23 24.26
CA TRP A 133 26.52 0.72 24.94
C TRP A 133 26.81 -0.49 25.82
N LEU A 134 27.62 -1.49 25.33
CA LEU A 134 28.06 -2.63 26.14
C LEU A 134 28.81 -2.15 27.38
N ILE A 135 29.77 -1.22 27.21
CA ILE A 135 30.58 -0.69 28.29
C ILE A 135 29.74 -0.03 29.36
N SER A 136 28.75 0.78 28.94
CA SER A 136 27.91 1.54 29.87
C SER A 136 26.86 0.66 30.56
N SER A 137 26.23 -0.24 29.81
CA SER A 137 25.10 -1.06 30.30
C SER A 137 25.57 -2.15 31.28
N PHE A 138 26.75 -2.69 31.08
CA PHE A 138 27.30 -3.78 31.92
C PHE A 138 28.32 -3.30 32.98
N GLY A 139 28.62 -2.00 33.06
CA GLY A 139 29.53 -1.49 34.06
C GLY A 139 30.96 -2.04 33.98
N VAL A 140 31.49 -2.14 32.76
CA VAL A 140 32.78 -2.75 32.46
C VAL A 140 33.95 -1.98 33.11
N GLY A 141 34.86 -2.66 33.77
CA GLY A 141 36.08 -2.05 34.34
C GLY A 141 37.07 -1.59 33.25
N ASP A 142 38.06 -0.74 33.61
CA ASP A 142 38.91 -0.05 32.63
C ASP A 142 39.66 -1.01 31.69
N GLN A 143 40.23 -2.11 32.19
CA GLN A 143 40.89 -3.12 31.37
C GLN A 143 39.91 -3.75 30.35
N GLY A 144 38.68 -4.01 30.75
CA GLY A 144 37.62 -4.53 29.83
C GLY A 144 37.21 -3.51 28.81
N LYS A 145 37.14 -2.23 29.15
CA LYS A 145 36.80 -1.13 28.18
C LYS A 145 37.83 -1.08 27.05
N ASP A 146 39.12 -1.17 27.38
CA ASP A 146 40.17 -1.12 26.36
C ASP A 146 40.09 -2.33 25.40
N LEU A 147 39.83 -3.51 25.95
CA LEU A 147 39.63 -4.73 25.16
C LEU A 147 38.42 -4.65 24.23
N ILE A 148 37.27 -4.16 24.72
CA ILE A 148 36.09 -4.01 23.90
C ILE A 148 36.30 -2.97 22.79
N ARG A 149 36.91 -1.81 23.12
CA ARG A 149 37.18 -0.75 22.14
C ARG A 149 38.18 -1.18 21.06
N ALA A 150 39.15 -2.03 21.39
CA ALA A 150 40.13 -2.55 20.44
C ALA A 150 39.56 -3.54 19.42
N SER A 151 38.33 -4.02 19.60
CA SER A 151 37.70 -4.97 18.69
C SER A 151 37.09 -4.26 17.51
N ASP A 152 37.50 -4.59 16.27
CA ASP A 152 37.05 -3.94 15.04
C ASP A 152 35.82 -4.63 14.44
N THR A 153 35.52 -5.87 14.81
CA THR A 153 34.37 -6.64 14.28
C THR A 153 33.64 -7.37 15.41
N PHE A 154 32.38 -7.74 15.14
CA PHE A 154 31.58 -8.52 16.08
C PHE A 154 32.27 -9.85 16.45
N SER A 155 32.86 -10.56 15.50
CA SER A 155 33.57 -11.81 15.73
C SER A 155 34.85 -11.62 16.57
N ALA A 156 35.60 -10.53 16.34
CA ALA A 156 36.76 -10.19 17.16
C ALA A 156 36.32 -9.87 18.61
N LEU A 157 35.26 -9.14 18.78
CA LEU A 157 34.69 -8.84 20.09
C LEU A 157 34.21 -10.10 20.82
N GLU A 158 33.51 -11.01 20.13
CA GLU A 158 33.08 -12.30 20.70
C GLU A 158 34.27 -13.13 21.20
N ASN A 159 35.36 -13.22 20.43
CA ASN A 159 36.59 -13.92 20.82
C ASN A 159 37.25 -13.26 22.03
N THR A 160 37.45 -11.94 21.98
CA THR A 160 38.04 -11.15 23.07
C THR A 160 37.26 -11.33 24.38
N VAL A 161 35.96 -11.27 24.34
CA VAL A 161 35.09 -11.46 25.51
C VAL A 161 35.18 -12.89 26.03
N SER A 162 35.22 -13.88 25.13
CA SER A 162 35.29 -15.30 25.49
C SER A 162 36.62 -15.68 26.17
N GLU A 163 37.74 -15.07 25.75
CA GLU A 163 39.09 -15.27 26.35
C GLU A 163 39.21 -14.57 27.70
N ASN A 164 38.44 -13.54 27.98
CA ASN A 164 38.56 -12.70 29.17
C ASN A 164 37.38 -12.81 30.14
N THR A 165 36.73 -13.96 30.22
CA THR A 165 35.52 -14.19 31.06
C THR A 165 35.76 -14.07 32.57
N THR A 166 37.00 -13.99 33.02
CA THR A 166 37.38 -13.76 34.43
C THR A 166 37.24 -12.28 34.84
N LEU A 167 37.22 -11.37 33.87
CA LEU A 167 37.01 -9.94 34.14
C LEU A 167 35.52 -9.63 34.48
N PRO A 168 35.26 -8.62 35.32
CA PRO A 168 33.90 -8.22 35.65
C PRO A 168 33.07 -7.92 34.40
N ALA A 169 31.82 -8.32 34.41
CA ALA A 169 30.80 -8.13 33.33
C ALA A 169 31.06 -8.95 32.04
N MET A 170 32.23 -9.53 31.80
CA MET A 170 32.50 -10.23 30.52
C MET A 170 31.65 -11.48 30.30
N LYS A 171 31.22 -12.18 31.35
CA LYS A 171 30.30 -13.32 31.24
C LYS A 171 28.90 -12.89 30.80
N GLU A 172 28.41 -11.75 31.30
CA GLU A 172 27.12 -11.20 30.96
C GLU A 172 27.13 -10.70 29.52
N ILE A 173 28.20 -10.01 29.12
CA ILE A 173 28.41 -9.58 27.74
C ILE A 173 28.51 -10.79 26.81
N GLN A 174 29.19 -11.85 27.19
CA GLN A 174 29.26 -13.10 26.39
C GLN A 174 27.86 -13.69 26.16
N SER A 175 27.04 -13.67 27.18
CA SER A 175 25.63 -14.14 27.05
C SER A 175 24.82 -13.29 26.07
N GLU A 176 24.99 -11.97 26.14
CA GLU A 176 24.30 -11.05 25.24
C GLU A 176 24.78 -11.18 23.78
N LEU A 177 26.12 -11.31 23.57
CA LEU A 177 26.68 -11.55 22.23
C LEU A 177 26.18 -12.86 21.62
N LYS A 178 26.07 -13.92 22.43
CA LYS A 178 25.49 -15.22 21.98
C LYS A 178 24.02 -15.07 21.59
N LYS A 179 23.23 -14.32 22.35
CA LYS A 179 21.82 -14.03 22.03
C LYS A 179 21.70 -13.25 20.72
N ILE A 180 22.53 -12.21 20.53
CA ILE A 180 22.58 -11.43 19.29
C ILE A 180 22.91 -12.36 18.11
N LYS A 181 23.95 -13.15 18.22
CA LYS A 181 24.41 -14.07 17.18
C LYS A 181 23.34 -15.10 16.78
N ALA A 182 22.64 -15.67 17.78
CA ALA A 182 21.60 -16.66 17.55
C ALA A 182 20.38 -16.11 16.79
N ASN A 183 20.18 -14.79 16.79
CA ASN A 183 19.02 -14.12 16.16
C ASN A 183 19.44 -13.19 15.00
N ALA A 184 20.65 -13.28 14.48
CA ALA A 184 21.18 -12.42 13.42
C ALA A 184 20.85 -12.92 11.99
N GLY A 185 20.35 -14.16 11.85
CA GLY A 185 20.14 -14.77 10.54
C GLY A 185 21.44 -14.92 9.75
N ASP A 186 21.34 -14.92 8.42
CA ASP A 186 22.47 -15.13 7.49
C ASP A 186 23.12 -13.80 7.04
N PHE A 187 23.09 -12.77 7.90
CA PHE A 187 23.76 -11.51 7.60
C PHE A 187 25.29 -11.62 7.76
N GLU A 188 26.03 -10.98 6.85
CA GLU A 188 27.50 -10.87 6.96
C GLU A 188 27.90 -10.09 8.23
N ASP A 189 27.20 -8.98 8.50
CA ASP A 189 27.31 -8.24 9.77
C ASP A 189 26.28 -8.77 10.77
N THR A 190 26.77 -9.51 11.76
CA THR A 190 25.94 -10.14 12.80
C THR A 190 25.11 -9.12 13.59
N LEU A 191 25.67 -7.95 13.94
CA LEU A 191 24.97 -6.93 14.69
C LEU A 191 23.88 -6.28 13.84
N ALA A 192 24.20 -5.94 12.59
CA ALA A 192 23.24 -5.41 11.64
C ALA A 192 22.09 -6.40 11.41
N GLY A 193 22.39 -7.69 11.23
CA GLY A 193 21.40 -8.75 11.08
C GLY A 193 20.44 -8.84 12.27
N TYR A 194 20.98 -8.84 13.49
CA TYR A 194 20.16 -8.87 14.70
C TYR A 194 19.22 -7.66 14.80
N ILE A 195 19.76 -6.45 14.61
CA ILE A 195 18.97 -5.21 14.71
C ILE A 195 17.90 -5.18 13.61
N TYR A 196 18.28 -5.57 12.38
CA TYR A 196 17.36 -5.63 11.26
C TYR A 196 16.19 -6.59 11.52
N ILE A 197 16.49 -7.84 11.87
CA ILE A 197 15.46 -8.88 12.09
C ILE A 197 14.56 -8.53 13.28
N THR A 198 15.15 -8.03 14.36
CA THR A 198 14.42 -7.81 15.61
C THR A 198 13.58 -6.53 15.58
N TYR A 199 14.09 -5.45 14.98
CA TYR A 199 13.47 -4.13 15.10
C TYR A 199 12.94 -3.55 13.77
N ILE A 200 13.56 -3.92 12.63
CA ILE A 200 13.22 -3.32 11.34
C ILE A 200 12.21 -4.17 10.56
N VAL A 201 12.41 -5.48 10.47
CA VAL A 201 11.51 -6.39 9.76
C VAL A 201 10.05 -6.24 10.20
N PRO A 202 9.73 -6.16 11.51
CA PRO A 202 8.34 -5.94 11.96
C PRO A 202 7.76 -4.58 11.56
N ALA A 203 8.62 -3.60 11.25
CA ALA A 203 8.21 -2.25 10.86
C ALA A 203 8.12 -2.05 9.34
N ILE A 204 8.54 -3.04 8.51
CA ILE A 204 8.42 -2.96 7.05
C ILE A 204 6.93 -2.97 6.68
N PRO A 205 6.46 -1.97 5.90
CA PRO A 205 5.04 -1.90 5.55
C PRO A 205 4.61 -3.10 4.72
N LYS A 206 3.43 -3.61 5.01
CA LYS A 206 2.77 -4.63 4.21
C LYS A 206 2.08 -3.99 3.02
N LEU A 207 2.02 -4.71 1.91
CA LEU A 207 1.43 -4.26 0.66
C LEU A 207 0.00 -4.77 0.56
N TRP A 208 -0.96 -3.85 0.60
CA TRP A 208 -2.38 -4.17 0.52
C TRP A 208 -2.87 -3.84 -0.89
N TYR A 209 -3.28 -4.85 -1.65
CA TYR A 209 -3.69 -4.74 -3.04
C TYR A 209 -5.20 -4.84 -3.19
N PHE A 210 -5.77 -3.97 -4.03
CA PHE A 210 -7.18 -3.98 -4.39
C PHE A 210 -7.37 -3.70 -5.89
N SER A 211 -8.24 -4.47 -6.53
CA SER A 211 -8.59 -4.34 -7.95
C SER A 211 -10.10 -4.45 -8.16
N ASP A 212 -10.57 -4.19 -9.38
CA ASP A 212 -11.98 -4.28 -9.76
C ASP A 212 -12.60 -5.69 -9.62
N TYR A 213 -11.78 -6.73 -9.49
CA TYR A 213 -12.25 -8.11 -9.28
C TYR A 213 -12.82 -8.34 -7.87
N PHE A 214 -12.46 -7.49 -6.90
CA PHE A 214 -12.98 -7.58 -5.54
C PHE A 214 -14.39 -6.97 -5.47
N SER A 215 -15.40 -7.81 -5.43
CA SER A 215 -16.81 -7.41 -5.38
C SER A 215 -17.53 -8.07 -4.22
N LEU A 216 -18.30 -7.28 -3.46
CA LEU A 216 -19.12 -7.80 -2.37
C LEU A 216 -20.31 -8.58 -2.94
N PRO A 217 -20.53 -9.84 -2.54
CA PRO A 217 -21.68 -10.62 -2.97
C PRO A 217 -22.98 -10.00 -2.45
N CYS A 218 -23.99 -9.91 -3.31
CA CYS A 218 -25.28 -9.32 -2.95
C CYS A 218 -26.12 -10.22 -2.03
N ARG A 219 -25.82 -11.51 -2.00
CA ARG A 219 -26.51 -12.54 -1.22
C ARG A 219 -25.52 -13.61 -0.77
N ILE A 220 -25.45 -13.85 0.53
CA ILE A 220 -24.51 -14.79 1.16
C ILE A 220 -25.29 -15.90 1.83
N ASN A 221 -24.95 -17.15 1.55
CA ASN A 221 -25.51 -18.31 2.23
C ASN A 221 -24.82 -18.50 3.59
N LEU A 222 -25.51 -18.19 4.67
CA LEU A 222 -24.95 -18.24 6.02
C LEU A 222 -24.68 -19.67 6.51
N ASN A 223 -25.38 -20.66 5.96
CA ASN A 223 -25.18 -22.05 6.35
C ASN A 223 -23.87 -22.61 5.79
N ASP A 224 -23.50 -22.25 4.54
CA ASP A 224 -22.24 -22.65 3.92
C ASP A 224 -21.06 -22.01 4.64
N PHE A 225 -21.19 -20.73 4.98
CA PHE A 225 -20.19 -20.00 5.74
C PHE A 225 -19.91 -20.61 7.12
N SER A 226 -20.96 -20.99 7.87
CA SER A 226 -20.81 -21.58 9.20
C SER A 226 -20.20 -22.99 9.19
N ALA A 227 -20.29 -23.69 8.07
CA ALA A 227 -19.72 -25.05 7.91
C ALA A 227 -18.23 -25.03 7.51
N GLY A 228 -17.62 -23.85 7.33
CA GLY A 228 -16.24 -23.72 6.84
C GLY A 228 -16.06 -24.25 5.41
N GLN A 229 -17.16 -24.52 4.71
CA GLN A 229 -17.15 -24.96 3.33
C GLN A 229 -17.17 -23.74 2.43
N ALA A 230 -16.24 -23.67 1.48
CA ALA A 230 -16.33 -22.71 0.40
C ALA A 230 -17.70 -22.86 -0.26
N SER A 231 -18.54 -21.83 -0.20
CA SER A 231 -19.82 -21.84 -0.87
C SER A 231 -19.58 -22.09 -2.35
N SER A 232 -20.16 -23.12 -2.92
CA SER A 232 -20.06 -23.44 -4.34
C SER A 232 -20.64 -22.35 -5.26
N SER A 233 -21.13 -21.26 -4.69
CA SER A 233 -21.80 -20.15 -5.35
C SER A 233 -21.04 -18.83 -5.34
N LEU A 234 -19.96 -18.68 -4.56
CA LEU A 234 -19.15 -17.47 -4.48
C LEU A 234 -17.77 -17.68 -5.10
N SER A 235 -17.20 -16.67 -5.74
CA SER A 235 -15.80 -16.68 -6.14
C SER A 235 -14.90 -16.52 -4.90
N ASP A 236 -13.60 -16.81 -5.04
CA ASP A 236 -12.63 -16.67 -3.94
C ASP A 236 -12.52 -15.22 -3.49
N GLU A 237 -12.61 -14.26 -4.43
CA GLU A 237 -12.59 -12.83 -4.14
C GLU A 237 -13.86 -12.38 -3.40
N GLU A 238 -15.04 -12.84 -3.84
CA GLU A 238 -16.31 -12.56 -3.16
C GLU A 238 -16.29 -13.12 -1.73
N LEU A 239 -15.70 -14.30 -1.54
CA LEU A 239 -15.55 -14.93 -0.23
C LEU A 239 -14.65 -14.10 0.70
N LYS A 240 -13.53 -13.58 0.19
CA LYS A 240 -12.61 -12.71 0.95
C LYS A 240 -13.31 -11.45 1.45
N ILE A 241 -14.09 -10.77 0.60
CA ILE A 241 -14.81 -9.56 0.99
C ILE A 241 -15.99 -9.87 1.94
N ALA A 242 -16.69 -10.99 1.72
CA ALA A 242 -17.74 -11.42 2.63
C ALA A 242 -17.17 -11.70 4.04
N ASN A 243 -16.00 -12.35 4.13
CA ASN A 243 -15.30 -12.53 5.40
C ASN A 243 -14.93 -11.20 6.05
N ALA A 244 -14.40 -10.24 5.27
CA ALA A 244 -14.07 -8.92 5.78
C ALA A 244 -15.31 -8.19 6.34
N LEU A 245 -16.47 -8.33 5.70
CA LEU A 245 -17.73 -7.78 6.22
C LEU A 245 -18.13 -8.40 7.57
N PHE A 246 -17.97 -9.72 7.74
CA PHE A 246 -18.25 -10.38 9.01
C PHE A 246 -17.25 -10.00 10.10
N GLU A 247 -15.97 -9.90 9.78
CA GLU A 247 -14.93 -9.41 10.69
C GLU A 247 -15.22 -7.97 11.15
N LEU A 248 -15.60 -7.07 10.23
CA LEU A 248 -15.98 -5.69 10.54
C LEU A 248 -17.18 -5.62 11.48
N SER A 249 -18.16 -6.51 11.29
CA SER A 249 -19.35 -6.56 12.13
C SER A 249 -19.10 -7.19 13.52
N GLY A 250 -17.92 -7.75 13.76
CA GLY A 250 -17.61 -8.50 14.99
C GLY A 250 -18.43 -9.78 15.15
N LEU A 251 -19.07 -10.24 14.08
CA LEU A 251 -19.95 -11.39 14.11
C LEU A 251 -19.16 -12.68 14.09
N GLN A 252 -19.44 -13.55 15.07
CA GLN A 252 -19.03 -14.94 15.05
C GLN A 252 -20.12 -15.76 14.34
N LEU A 253 -19.76 -16.43 13.26
CA LEU A 253 -20.69 -17.25 12.47
C LEU A 253 -21.34 -18.38 13.28
N SER A 254 -20.67 -18.84 14.36
CA SER A 254 -21.22 -19.76 15.36
C SER A 254 -22.47 -19.22 16.08
N ASP A 255 -22.58 -17.90 16.20
CA ASP A 255 -23.67 -17.25 16.95
C ASP A 255 -25.00 -17.25 16.18
N ILE A 256 -24.93 -17.48 14.87
CA ILE A 256 -26.12 -17.55 13.99
C ILE A 256 -26.96 -18.81 14.28
N GLN A 257 -26.39 -19.82 14.92
CA GLN A 257 -27.03 -21.12 15.07
C GLN A 257 -28.04 -21.19 16.23
N THR A 258 -28.03 -20.23 17.16
CA THR A 258 -28.90 -20.21 18.32
C THR A 258 -29.92 -19.07 18.25
N GLU A 259 -31.22 -19.37 18.54
CA GLU A 259 -32.28 -18.35 18.53
C GLU A 259 -32.03 -17.18 19.52
N THR A 260 -31.36 -17.46 20.62
CA THR A 260 -31.02 -16.46 21.66
C THR A 260 -30.04 -15.37 21.17
N ASN A 261 -29.21 -15.66 20.15
CA ASN A 261 -28.21 -14.74 19.65
C ASN A 261 -28.68 -14.00 18.37
N PHE A 262 -29.85 -14.34 17.84
CA PHE A 262 -30.33 -13.78 16.57
C PHE A 262 -30.62 -12.27 16.63
N GLU A 263 -31.21 -11.76 17.71
CA GLU A 263 -31.46 -10.32 17.88
C GLU A 263 -30.13 -9.57 18.10
N ALA A 264 -29.18 -10.14 18.82
CA ALA A 264 -27.84 -9.57 18.97
C ALA A 264 -27.11 -9.51 17.62
N PHE A 265 -27.19 -10.57 16.82
CA PHE A 265 -26.65 -10.64 15.47
C PHE A 265 -27.25 -9.57 14.55
N LYS A 266 -28.59 -9.39 14.61
CA LYS A 266 -29.29 -8.36 13.84
C LYS A 266 -28.87 -6.95 14.26
N ALA A 267 -28.76 -6.70 15.55
CA ALA A 267 -28.32 -5.40 16.08
C ALA A 267 -26.87 -5.06 15.65
N GLN A 268 -25.96 -6.05 15.63
CA GLN A 268 -24.60 -5.86 15.12
C GLN A 268 -24.57 -5.57 13.61
N LEU A 269 -25.40 -6.27 12.82
CA LEU A 269 -25.55 -5.97 11.38
C LEU A 269 -26.09 -4.56 11.15
N GLU A 270 -27.06 -4.10 11.93
CA GLU A 270 -27.61 -2.74 11.86
C GLU A 270 -26.54 -1.70 12.23
N ALA A 271 -25.76 -1.95 13.29
CA ALA A 271 -24.65 -1.07 13.68
C ALA A 271 -23.58 -0.98 12.58
N THR A 272 -23.20 -2.12 11.98
CA THR A 272 -22.28 -2.17 10.85
C THR A 272 -22.83 -1.45 9.63
N SER A 273 -24.12 -1.62 9.35
CA SER A 273 -24.84 -0.91 8.29
C SER A 273 -24.71 0.61 8.44
N ASN A 274 -24.95 1.12 9.65
CA ASN A 274 -24.84 2.54 9.94
C ASN A 274 -23.40 3.04 9.78
N LEU A 275 -22.41 2.32 10.34
CA LEU A 275 -21.01 2.67 10.22
C LEU A 275 -20.55 2.80 8.76
N ILE A 276 -20.84 1.77 7.94
CA ILE A 276 -20.46 1.78 6.53
C ILE A 276 -21.25 2.87 5.75
N THR A 277 -22.51 3.10 6.12
CA THR A 277 -23.33 4.14 5.50
C THR A 277 -22.73 5.53 5.75
N ASP A 278 -22.36 5.82 6.99
CA ASP A 278 -21.77 7.11 7.37
C ASP A 278 -20.44 7.34 6.66
N ASP A 279 -19.51 6.36 6.72
CA ASP A 279 -18.21 6.42 6.05
C ASP A 279 -18.35 6.56 4.52
N MET A 280 -19.32 5.86 3.91
CA MET A 280 -19.52 5.90 2.48
C MET A 280 -20.06 7.25 2.01
N PHE A 281 -21.06 7.80 2.68
CA PHE A 281 -21.74 9.00 2.22
C PHE A 281 -21.04 10.30 2.62
N GLU A 282 -20.01 10.25 3.45
CA GLU A 282 -19.07 11.36 3.64
C GLU A 282 -18.39 11.74 2.31
N TYR A 283 -18.02 10.74 1.50
CA TYR A 283 -17.29 10.95 0.24
C TYR A 283 -18.15 10.70 -1.02
N TRP A 284 -19.23 9.92 -0.94
CA TRP A 284 -20.12 9.64 -2.08
C TRP A 284 -21.18 10.72 -2.22
N THR A 285 -20.89 11.79 -2.99
CA THR A 285 -21.80 12.95 -3.12
C THR A 285 -22.92 12.73 -4.13
N THR A 286 -22.79 11.77 -5.04
CA THR A 286 -23.73 11.52 -6.15
C THR A 286 -25.17 11.25 -5.68
N ASN A 287 -25.36 10.57 -4.54
CA ASN A 287 -26.67 10.32 -3.94
C ASN A 287 -26.56 10.04 -2.44
N GLN A 288 -26.79 11.06 -1.64
CA GLN A 288 -26.70 10.99 -0.17
C GLN A 288 -27.98 10.44 0.50
N ASN A 289 -29.01 10.09 -0.28
CA ASN A 289 -30.27 9.57 0.27
C ASN A 289 -30.32 8.03 0.30
N LEU A 290 -29.17 7.38 0.33
CA LEU A 290 -29.06 5.93 0.34
C LEU A 290 -28.61 5.45 1.71
N GLU A 291 -29.13 4.30 2.14
CA GLU A 291 -28.75 3.60 3.35
C GLU A 291 -28.48 2.14 2.99
N ILE A 292 -27.42 1.58 3.52
CA ILE A 292 -27.11 0.15 3.38
C ILE A 292 -27.97 -0.58 4.41
N ARG A 293 -28.61 -1.68 4.02
CA ARG A 293 -29.39 -2.52 4.92
C ARG A 293 -29.04 -3.98 4.74
N PHE A 294 -28.89 -4.67 5.83
CA PHE A 294 -28.67 -6.11 5.87
C PHE A 294 -29.99 -6.79 6.28
N GLU A 295 -30.49 -7.69 5.46
CA GLU A 295 -31.72 -8.43 5.70
C GLU A 295 -31.45 -9.95 5.70
N ILE A 296 -31.93 -10.66 6.71
CA ILE A 296 -31.84 -12.11 6.77
C ILE A 296 -33.11 -12.71 6.20
N GLU A 297 -32.95 -13.55 5.20
CA GLU A 297 -34.01 -14.32 4.55
C GLU A 297 -33.95 -15.77 5.00
N HIS A 298 -35.10 -16.29 5.44
CA HIS A 298 -35.27 -17.70 5.75
C HIS A 298 -35.91 -18.41 4.56
N ALA A 299 -35.16 -19.26 3.89
CA ALA A 299 -35.68 -20.06 2.79
C ALA A 299 -36.47 -21.28 3.32
N PRO A 300 -37.47 -21.82 2.54
CA PRO A 300 -38.30 -22.95 2.95
C PRO A 300 -37.51 -24.22 3.27
N ASN A 301 -36.31 -24.38 2.75
CA ASN A 301 -35.41 -25.52 3.00
C ASN A 301 -34.54 -25.36 4.27
N GLY A 302 -34.83 -24.37 5.12
CA GLY A 302 -34.05 -24.09 6.33
C GLY A 302 -32.73 -23.36 6.11
N VAL A 303 -32.41 -23.00 4.88
CA VAL A 303 -31.21 -22.20 4.54
C VAL A 303 -31.47 -20.74 4.88
N ARG A 304 -30.48 -20.09 5.50
CA ARG A 304 -30.50 -18.67 5.82
C ARG A 304 -29.58 -17.91 4.87
N TYR A 305 -30.07 -16.82 4.34
CA TYR A 305 -29.29 -15.93 3.46
C TYR A 305 -29.19 -14.54 4.07
N LEU A 306 -27.99 -13.96 4.02
CA LEU A 306 -27.80 -12.54 4.23
C LEU A 306 -27.94 -11.83 2.89
N ASN A 307 -28.96 -10.98 2.76
CA ASN A 307 -29.18 -10.13 1.60
C ASN A 307 -28.66 -8.72 1.91
N ILE A 308 -27.85 -8.17 1.04
CA ILE A 308 -27.37 -6.79 1.11
C ILE A 308 -28.26 -5.95 0.23
N ARG A 309 -28.92 -4.96 0.83
CA ARG A 309 -29.92 -4.12 0.18
C ARG A 309 -29.61 -2.66 0.40
N ILE A 310 -30.09 -1.82 -0.52
CA ILE A 310 -29.93 -0.38 -0.46
C ILE A 310 -31.31 0.26 -0.36
N TYR A 311 -31.55 0.96 0.74
CA TYR A 311 -32.75 1.76 0.93
C TYR A 311 -32.51 3.18 0.41
N ASN A 312 -33.45 3.69 -0.38
CA ASN A 312 -33.44 5.07 -0.83
C ASN A 312 -34.51 5.85 -0.03
N SER A 313 -34.07 6.73 0.86
CA SER A 313 -34.94 7.49 1.77
C SER A 313 -35.83 8.48 1.02
N LYS A 314 -35.35 9.04 -0.12
CA LYS A 314 -36.12 9.96 -0.98
C LYS A 314 -37.28 9.27 -1.69
N HIS A 315 -37.04 8.08 -2.22
CA HIS A 315 -38.06 7.31 -2.95
C HIS A 315 -38.77 6.27 -2.07
N ARG A 316 -38.30 6.05 -0.84
CA ARG A 316 -38.85 5.06 0.12
C ARG A 316 -38.88 3.63 -0.43
N VAL A 317 -37.86 3.25 -1.16
CA VAL A 317 -37.75 1.95 -1.84
C VAL A 317 -36.45 1.25 -1.42
N THR A 318 -36.55 -0.06 -1.15
CA THR A 318 -35.39 -0.91 -0.90
C THR A 318 -35.12 -1.79 -2.11
N LEU A 319 -33.92 -1.74 -2.64
CA LEU A 319 -33.48 -2.52 -3.80
C LEU A 319 -32.30 -3.43 -3.43
N PRO A 320 -32.19 -4.63 -4.02
CA PRO A 320 -30.99 -5.45 -3.89
C PRO A 320 -29.74 -4.69 -4.36
N LEU A 321 -28.60 -4.93 -3.70
CA LEU A 321 -27.32 -4.29 -4.04
C LEU A 321 -26.95 -4.48 -5.52
N LYS A 322 -27.23 -5.67 -6.11
CA LYS A 322 -26.99 -5.97 -7.53
C LYS A 322 -27.69 -5.02 -8.53
N ASN A 323 -28.73 -4.30 -8.08
CA ASN A 323 -29.47 -3.36 -8.93
C ASN A 323 -28.86 -1.95 -8.86
N ARG A 324 -27.74 -1.76 -8.20
CA ARG A 324 -26.99 -0.50 -8.15
C ARG A 324 -25.97 -0.42 -9.27
N SER A 325 -25.42 0.77 -9.49
CA SER A 325 -24.34 0.95 -10.45
C SER A 325 -23.10 0.14 -10.06
N LYS A 326 -22.33 -0.32 -11.03
CA LYS A 326 -21.07 -1.03 -10.78
C LYS A 326 -20.12 -0.20 -9.92
N GLY A 327 -20.06 1.11 -10.15
CA GLY A 327 -19.22 1.99 -9.36
C GLY A 327 -19.62 2.09 -7.90
N PHE A 328 -20.93 2.12 -7.59
CA PHE A 328 -21.40 2.06 -6.21
C PHE A 328 -20.98 0.74 -5.54
N LEU A 329 -21.16 -0.38 -6.24
CA LEU A 329 -20.76 -1.70 -5.74
C LEU A 329 -19.25 -1.76 -5.50
N TRP A 330 -18.46 -1.23 -6.42
CA TRP A 330 -17.00 -1.17 -6.30
C TRP A 330 -16.59 -0.37 -5.06
N PHE A 331 -17.10 0.85 -4.89
CA PHE A 331 -16.74 1.71 -3.77
C PHE A 331 -17.14 1.10 -2.42
N PHE A 332 -18.32 0.49 -2.35
CA PHE A 332 -18.76 -0.22 -1.16
C PHE A 332 -17.88 -1.44 -0.84
N SER A 333 -17.55 -2.25 -1.84
CA SER A 333 -16.64 -3.38 -1.68
C SER A 333 -15.25 -2.95 -1.20
N PHE A 334 -14.75 -1.83 -1.76
CA PHE A 334 -13.51 -1.23 -1.34
C PHE A 334 -13.54 -0.83 0.15
N LEU A 335 -14.56 -0.13 0.61
CA LEU A 335 -14.67 0.29 2.02
C LEU A 335 -14.73 -0.91 2.97
N VAL A 336 -15.49 -1.95 2.62
CA VAL A 336 -15.55 -3.19 3.41
C VAL A 336 -14.18 -3.86 3.46
N TRP A 337 -13.48 -3.96 2.35
CA TRP A 337 -12.15 -4.57 2.31
C TRP A 337 -11.10 -3.72 3.03
N PHE A 338 -11.17 -2.41 2.88
CA PHE A 338 -10.27 -1.47 3.55
C PHE A 338 -10.44 -1.49 5.08
N SER A 339 -11.65 -1.72 5.59
CA SER A 339 -11.89 -1.83 7.03
C SER A 339 -11.08 -2.94 7.70
N LYS A 340 -10.69 -3.97 6.96
CA LYS A 340 -9.85 -5.08 7.46
C LYS A 340 -8.48 -4.60 7.97
N ILE A 341 -7.91 -3.57 7.36
CA ILE A 341 -6.60 -3.04 7.75
C ILE A 341 -6.68 -1.87 8.72
N GLN A 342 -7.78 -1.12 8.75
CA GLN A 342 -7.96 0.04 9.65
C GLN A 342 -7.90 -0.34 11.14
N GLY A 343 -8.36 -1.52 11.51
CA GLY A 343 -8.34 -2.03 12.90
C GLY A 343 -6.96 -2.49 13.37
N ASN A 344 -6.03 -2.76 12.48
CA ASN A 344 -4.72 -3.32 12.81
C ASN A 344 -3.65 -2.23 12.93
N LYS A 345 -3.55 -1.62 14.11
CA LYS A 345 -2.54 -0.57 14.40
C LYS A 345 -1.10 -1.09 14.55
N GLN A 346 -0.89 -2.40 14.54
CA GLN A 346 0.44 -3.00 14.72
C GLN A 346 1.23 -3.07 13.40
N CYS A 347 0.56 -3.09 12.26
CA CYS A 347 1.18 -3.13 10.94
C CYS A 347 1.01 -1.80 10.22
N LYS A 348 2.06 -1.39 9.49
CA LYS A 348 1.97 -0.30 8.51
C LYS A 348 1.62 -0.90 7.15
N TYR A 349 0.84 -0.16 6.37
CA TYR A 349 0.41 -0.60 5.04
C TYR A 349 0.77 0.43 3.98
N ILE A 350 1.08 -0.06 2.78
CA ILE A 350 1.10 0.71 1.53
C ILE A 350 -0.08 0.20 0.70
N LEU A 351 -0.92 1.10 0.22
CA LEU A 351 -2.13 0.77 -0.53
C LEU A 351 -1.81 0.73 -2.02
N LEU A 352 -2.11 -0.37 -2.67
CA LEU A 352 -1.94 -0.59 -4.10
C LEU A 352 -3.33 -0.74 -4.73
N LEU A 353 -3.78 0.27 -5.49
CA LEU A 353 -5.11 0.28 -6.09
C LEU A 353 -4.99 0.15 -7.60
N ASP A 354 -5.46 -0.96 -8.16
CA ASP A 354 -5.40 -1.20 -9.60
C ASP A 354 -6.68 -0.71 -10.28
N GLU A 355 -6.53 0.30 -11.14
CA GLU A 355 -7.62 0.97 -11.88
C GLU A 355 -8.81 1.38 -10.96
N PRO A 356 -8.57 2.06 -9.81
CA PRO A 356 -9.64 2.41 -8.90
C PRO A 356 -10.70 3.27 -9.59
N GLY A 357 -11.96 2.89 -9.40
CA GLY A 357 -13.09 3.66 -9.93
C GLY A 357 -13.27 3.61 -11.45
N LEU A 358 -12.75 2.60 -12.15
CA LEU A 358 -12.92 2.43 -13.61
C LEU A 358 -14.38 2.48 -14.04
N SER A 359 -15.27 1.94 -13.24
CA SER A 359 -16.73 1.91 -13.50
C SER A 359 -17.49 3.14 -12.98
N LEU A 360 -16.80 4.14 -12.43
CA LEU A 360 -17.37 5.38 -11.91
C LEU A 360 -17.56 6.44 -13.02
N HIS A 361 -18.61 7.27 -12.87
CA HIS A 361 -18.73 8.49 -13.66
C HIS A 361 -17.69 9.53 -13.22
N ALA A 362 -17.40 10.51 -14.09
CA ALA A 362 -16.40 11.55 -13.83
C ALA A 362 -16.55 12.24 -12.47
N SER A 363 -17.79 12.63 -12.07
CA SER A 363 -18.03 13.23 -10.76
C SER A 363 -17.72 12.29 -9.60
N ALA A 364 -18.04 11.01 -9.70
CA ALA A 364 -17.77 10.02 -8.68
C ALA A 364 -16.28 9.61 -8.65
N GLN A 365 -15.56 9.74 -9.78
CA GLN A 365 -14.10 9.61 -9.80
C GLN A 365 -13.42 10.77 -9.06
N ASN A 366 -13.93 11.99 -9.18
CA ASN A 366 -13.47 13.12 -8.38
C ASN A 366 -13.74 12.91 -6.88
N ASP A 367 -14.91 12.36 -6.51
CA ASP A 367 -15.24 11.99 -5.14
C ASP A 367 -14.21 10.96 -4.60
N LEU A 368 -13.89 9.93 -5.40
CA LEU A 368 -12.89 8.93 -5.06
C LEU A 368 -11.47 9.54 -4.94
N LEU A 369 -11.10 10.43 -5.85
CA LEU A 369 -9.81 11.12 -5.79
C LEU A 369 -9.70 11.94 -4.49
N ARG A 370 -10.75 12.68 -4.13
CA ARG A 370 -10.81 13.40 -2.86
C ARG A 370 -10.70 12.46 -1.65
N PHE A 371 -11.37 11.30 -1.68
CA PHE A 371 -11.24 10.28 -0.64
C PHE A 371 -9.80 9.77 -0.51
N ILE A 372 -9.11 9.52 -1.63
CA ILE A 372 -7.70 9.10 -1.63
C ILE A 372 -6.81 10.20 -1.04
N ASP A 373 -6.98 11.46 -1.47
CA ASP A 373 -6.16 12.59 -1.02
C ASP A 373 -6.41 12.95 0.46
N GLU A 374 -7.67 13.00 0.91
CA GLU A 374 -8.04 13.50 2.24
C GLU A 374 -8.07 12.42 3.33
N LYS A 375 -8.42 11.18 2.98
CA LYS A 375 -8.59 10.09 3.96
C LYS A 375 -7.47 9.07 3.94
N LEU A 376 -7.00 8.65 2.76
CA LEU A 376 -5.99 7.60 2.66
C LEU A 376 -4.56 8.15 2.76
N ALA A 377 -4.23 9.16 1.99
CA ALA A 377 -2.87 9.69 1.88
C ALA A 377 -2.26 10.25 3.18
N PRO A 378 -3.04 10.81 4.13
CA PRO A 378 -2.49 11.22 5.41
C PRO A 378 -1.98 10.08 6.30
N GLU A 379 -2.52 8.87 6.14
CA GLU A 379 -2.20 7.70 6.97
C GLU A 379 -1.35 6.65 6.24
N TYR A 380 -1.45 6.59 4.91
CA TYR A 380 -0.84 5.54 4.08
C TYR A 380 -0.11 6.12 2.88
N GLN A 381 0.96 5.46 2.43
CA GLN A 381 1.42 5.64 1.05
C GLN A 381 0.44 4.94 0.12
N VAL A 382 -0.02 5.64 -0.92
CA VAL A 382 -0.96 5.12 -1.90
C VAL A 382 -0.31 5.10 -3.27
N ILE A 383 -0.33 3.95 -3.94
CA ILE A 383 0.11 3.81 -5.32
C ILE A 383 -1.09 3.29 -6.11
N TYR A 384 -1.51 4.02 -7.12
CA TYR A 384 -2.63 3.55 -7.94
C TYR A 384 -2.38 3.69 -9.43
N THR A 385 -2.99 2.78 -10.19
CA THR A 385 -2.96 2.81 -11.64
C THR A 385 -4.22 3.48 -12.19
N THR A 386 -4.11 4.17 -13.31
CA THR A 386 -5.28 4.70 -14.01
C THR A 386 -4.99 4.97 -15.49
N HIS A 387 -6.04 4.94 -16.30
CA HIS A 387 -6.05 5.53 -17.65
C HIS A 387 -7.13 6.64 -17.75
N SER A 388 -7.82 6.93 -16.65
CA SER A 388 -8.85 7.98 -16.59
C SER A 388 -8.25 9.35 -16.31
N PRO A 389 -8.53 10.37 -17.12
CA PRO A 389 -8.09 11.73 -16.86
C PRO A 389 -8.69 12.33 -15.57
N PHE A 390 -9.85 11.85 -15.12
CA PHE A 390 -10.52 12.32 -13.91
C PHE A 390 -9.91 11.79 -12.61
N MET A 391 -9.01 10.81 -12.72
CA MET A 391 -8.22 10.28 -11.61
C MET A 391 -6.82 10.90 -11.55
N ILE A 392 -6.56 11.95 -12.30
CA ILE A 392 -5.26 12.64 -12.36
C ILE A 392 -5.46 14.07 -11.87
N ASP A 393 -4.76 14.43 -10.80
CA ASP A 393 -4.68 15.83 -10.38
C ASP A 393 -3.67 16.58 -11.28
N SER A 394 -4.20 17.49 -12.09
CA SER A 394 -3.38 18.27 -13.02
C SER A 394 -2.38 19.21 -12.34
N LEU A 395 -2.54 19.47 -11.04
CA LEU A 395 -1.64 20.29 -10.25
C LEU A 395 -0.47 19.50 -9.65
N LYS A 396 -0.57 18.16 -9.66
CA LYS A 396 0.39 17.24 -9.02
C LYS A 396 1.02 16.28 -10.04
N LEU A 397 1.39 16.77 -11.22
CA LEU A 397 1.97 15.94 -12.29
C LEU A 397 3.33 15.34 -11.93
N ASN A 398 4.05 15.93 -10.97
CA ASN A 398 5.27 15.37 -10.39
C ASN A 398 5.04 14.04 -9.66
N GLU A 399 3.83 13.77 -9.20
CA GLU A 399 3.43 12.51 -8.55
C GLU A 399 3.03 11.42 -9.56
N VAL A 400 3.13 11.71 -10.88
CA VAL A 400 2.71 10.81 -11.95
C VAL A 400 3.92 10.09 -12.56
N ARG A 401 3.78 8.76 -12.71
CA ARG A 401 4.69 7.90 -13.49
C ARG A 401 3.89 7.32 -14.65
N THR A 402 4.51 7.27 -15.82
CA THR A 402 3.88 6.70 -17.01
C THR A 402 4.39 5.32 -17.31
N VAL A 403 3.49 4.44 -17.77
CA VAL A 403 3.84 3.08 -18.19
C VAL A 403 3.34 2.86 -19.61
N TYR A 404 4.23 2.50 -20.50
CA TYR A 404 3.90 2.21 -21.89
C TYR A 404 4.65 0.98 -22.41
N ASP A 405 4.02 0.26 -23.34
CA ASP A 405 4.67 -0.83 -24.07
C ASP A 405 5.38 -0.26 -25.30
N THR A 406 6.68 -0.44 -25.34
CA THR A 406 7.52 0.01 -26.47
C THR A 406 7.24 -0.74 -27.76
N GLN A 407 6.44 -1.83 -27.73
CA GLN A 407 6.24 -2.80 -28.81
C GLN A 407 7.55 -3.43 -29.32
N ASN A 408 8.64 -3.19 -28.63
CA ASN A 408 9.92 -3.81 -28.90
C ASN A 408 10.03 -5.14 -28.13
N PRO A 409 10.10 -6.31 -28.80
CA PRO A 409 10.13 -7.61 -28.15
C PRO A 409 11.37 -7.86 -27.28
N LYS A 410 12.33 -6.93 -27.24
CA LYS A 410 13.52 -6.99 -26.39
C LYS A 410 13.43 -6.09 -25.17
N ILE A 411 12.54 -5.09 -25.18
CA ILE A 411 12.42 -4.09 -24.13
C ILE A 411 11.13 -4.30 -23.34
N GLY A 412 10.00 -4.49 -24.02
CA GLY A 412 8.68 -4.62 -23.42
C GLY A 412 8.16 -3.32 -22.84
N SER A 413 7.51 -3.41 -21.68
CA SER A 413 6.99 -2.27 -20.95
C SER A 413 8.10 -1.47 -20.29
N VAL A 414 7.92 -0.14 -20.25
CA VAL A 414 8.87 0.84 -19.69
C VAL A 414 8.11 1.75 -18.75
N VAL A 415 8.79 2.18 -17.68
CA VAL A 415 8.29 3.19 -16.76
C VAL A 415 9.10 4.48 -16.97
N SER A 416 8.42 5.62 -17.06
CA SER A 416 9.07 6.94 -17.11
C SER A 416 8.31 7.98 -16.29
N ASP A 417 8.93 9.10 -16.02
CA ASP A 417 8.26 10.26 -15.43
C ASP A 417 7.32 10.90 -16.48
N ALA A 418 6.20 11.47 -16.01
CA ALA A 418 5.18 12.04 -16.90
C ALA A 418 5.72 13.12 -17.83
N VAL A 419 6.76 13.84 -17.41
CA VAL A 419 7.39 14.96 -18.18
C VAL A 419 8.24 14.43 -19.34
N GLU A 420 8.77 13.21 -19.23
CA GLU A 420 9.65 12.59 -20.24
C GLU A 420 8.89 11.77 -21.29
N GLU A 421 7.59 11.56 -21.08
CA GLU A 421 6.77 10.71 -21.93
C GLU A 421 6.58 11.29 -23.33
N LYS A 422 6.75 10.46 -24.34
CA LYS A 422 6.63 10.83 -25.76
C LYS A 422 5.51 10.08 -26.50
N ASP A 423 4.97 9.01 -25.91
CA ASP A 423 3.88 8.27 -26.53
C ASP A 423 2.57 9.06 -26.42
N SER A 424 1.98 9.41 -27.59
CA SER A 424 0.77 10.24 -27.64
C SER A 424 -0.43 9.62 -26.92
N ASP A 425 -0.57 8.30 -26.95
CA ASP A 425 -1.70 7.59 -26.35
C ASP A 425 -1.56 7.54 -24.82
N THR A 426 -0.33 7.45 -24.31
CA THR A 426 -0.02 7.50 -22.88
C THR A 426 -0.14 8.93 -22.35
N LEU A 427 0.21 9.94 -23.15
CA LEU A 427 0.02 11.35 -22.83
C LEU A 427 -1.45 11.80 -22.85
N PHE A 428 -2.32 11.10 -23.61
CA PHE A 428 -3.72 11.50 -23.76
C PHE A 428 -4.46 11.68 -22.42
N PRO A 429 -4.40 10.79 -21.43
CA PRO A 429 -5.05 11.01 -20.14
C PRO A 429 -4.51 12.24 -19.41
N LEU A 430 -3.20 12.52 -19.50
CA LEU A 430 -2.58 13.70 -18.90
C LEU A 430 -3.04 14.98 -19.60
N GLN A 431 -3.03 15.00 -20.93
CA GLN A 431 -3.51 16.14 -21.73
C GLN A 431 -5.00 16.37 -21.53
N ALA A 432 -5.81 15.30 -21.44
CA ALA A 432 -7.23 15.39 -21.19
C ALA A 432 -7.54 15.92 -19.78
N ALA A 433 -6.78 15.52 -18.76
CA ALA A 433 -6.88 16.06 -17.41
C ALA A 433 -6.60 17.57 -17.37
N LEU A 434 -5.53 18.01 -18.04
CA LEU A 434 -5.21 19.42 -18.20
C LEU A 434 -6.31 20.16 -18.98
N GLY A 435 -6.74 19.63 -20.12
CA GLY A 435 -7.77 20.23 -20.97
C GLY A 435 -9.14 20.32 -20.27
N TYR A 436 -9.50 19.32 -19.48
CA TYR A 436 -10.76 19.33 -18.70
C TYR A 436 -10.73 20.41 -17.61
N THR A 437 -9.63 20.52 -16.87
CA THR A 437 -9.43 21.57 -15.88
C THR A 437 -9.55 22.97 -16.52
N ILE A 438 -8.95 23.16 -17.70
CA ILE A 438 -9.08 24.42 -18.45
C ILE A 438 -10.54 24.67 -18.85
N ALA A 439 -11.25 23.66 -19.38
CA ALA A 439 -12.62 23.80 -19.82
C ALA A 439 -13.59 24.09 -18.66
N GLN A 440 -13.41 23.44 -17.50
CA GLN A 440 -14.19 23.75 -16.29
C GLN A 440 -13.97 25.21 -15.84
N ASN A 441 -12.74 25.66 -15.90
CA ASN A 441 -12.36 26.99 -15.47
C ASN A 441 -12.98 28.09 -16.38
N LEU A 442 -13.20 27.81 -17.67
CA LEU A 442 -13.80 28.77 -18.60
C LEU A 442 -15.25 29.16 -18.28
N TYR A 443 -15.98 28.37 -17.50
CA TYR A 443 -17.43 28.53 -17.33
C TYR A 443 -17.91 28.94 -15.93
N VAL A 444 -17.07 29.03 -14.91
CA VAL A 444 -17.57 28.99 -13.52
C VAL A 444 -17.10 30.11 -12.59
N SER A 445 -16.12 30.95 -12.94
CA SER A 445 -15.59 31.90 -11.96
C SER A 445 -15.96 33.36 -12.24
N PRO A 446 -16.27 34.17 -11.20
CA PRO A 446 -16.49 35.61 -11.32
C PRO A 446 -15.21 36.40 -11.63
N LYS A 447 -14.04 35.82 -11.42
CA LYS A 447 -12.73 36.46 -11.71
C LYS A 447 -11.90 35.55 -12.59
N ASN A 448 -11.55 36.01 -13.78
CA ASN A 448 -10.73 35.24 -14.72
C ASN A 448 -9.42 35.97 -14.99
N LEU A 449 -8.30 35.25 -14.85
CA LEU A 449 -6.97 35.69 -15.24
C LEU A 449 -6.64 35.06 -16.60
N LEU A 450 -6.63 35.88 -17.63
CA LEU A 450 -6.26 35.44 -18.99
C LEU A 450 -4.74 35.40 -19.10
N VAL A 451 -4.23 34.26 -19.55
CA VAL A 451 -2.80 34.02 -19.74
C VAL A 451 -2.49 33.55 -21.17
N GLU A 452 -1.28 33.71 -21.64
CA GLU A 452 -0.90 33.46 -23.03
C GLU A 452 -0.96 31.98 -23.38
N GLY A 453 -0.57 31.07 -22.44
CA GLY A 453 -0.50 29.65 -22.73
C GLY A 453 -0.72 28.74 -21.52
N ILE A 454 -0.77 27.43 -21.82
CA ILE A 454 -0.96 26.37 -20.81
C ILE A 454 0.18 26.36 -19.77
N SER A 455 1.38 26.70 -20.19
CA SER A 455 2.55 26.81 -19.30
C SER A 455 2.30 27.80 -18.16
N ASP A 456 1.68 28.94 -18.47
CA ASP A 456 1.38 29.98 -17.47
C ASP A 456 0.38 29.49 -16.44
N LEU A 457 -0.66 28.74 -16.89
CA LEU A 457 -1.63 28.08 -16.01
C LEU A 457 -0.91 27.14 -15.02
N VAL A 458 -0.03 26.28 -15.54
CA VAL A 458 0.69 25.29 -14.72
C VAL A 458 1.63 25.99 -13.72
N TYR A 459 2.43 26.97 -14.18
CA TYR A 459 3.34 27.71 -13.30
C TYR A 459 2.61 28.50 -12.21
N LEU A 460 1.57 29.24 -12.55
CA LEU A 460 0.83 30.05 -11.60
C LEU A 460 0.14 29.20 -10.54
N ASN A 461 -0.46 28.08 -10.93
CA ASN A 461 -1.05 27.15 -9.97
C ASN A 461 0.01 26.51 -9.07
N HIS A 462 1.12 26.07 -9.63
CA HIS A 462 2.20 25.44 -8.87
C HIS A 462 2.84 26.42 -7.88
N PHE A 463 3.15 27.63 -8.29
CA PHE A 463 3.67 28.67 -7.40
C PHE A 463 2.65 29.08 -6.33
N SER A 464 1.35 29.12 -6.67
CA SER A 464 0.29 29.37 -5.69
C SER A 464 0.25 28.28 -4.61
N SER A 465 0.38 27.02 -5.01
CA SER A 465 0.46 25.90 -4.07
C SER A 465 1.67 26.01 -3.15
N ILE A 466 2.86 26.23 -3.72
CA ILE A 466 4.10 26.40 -2.94
C ILE A 466 3.97 27.55 -1.93
N LEU A 467 3.39 28.68 -2.33
CA LEU A 467 3.20 29.83 -1.44
C LEU A 467 2.27 29.49 -0.27
N LYS A 468 1.16 28.76 -0.54
CA LYS A 468 0.24 28.29 0.49
C LYS A 468 0.94 27.32 1.48
N ASP A 469 1.74 26.39 0.96
CA ASP A 469 2.52 25.44 1.78
C ASP A 469 3.56 26.15 2.67
N MET A 470 4.08 27.29 2.21
CA MET A 470 4.99 28.17 2.98
C MET A 470 4.25 29.12 3.95
N GLY A 471 2.92 28.97 4.11
CA GLY A 471 2.09 29.83 4.96
C GLY A 471 1.92 31.26 4.42
N ARG A 472 2.11 31.47 3.11
CA ARG A 472 1.95 32.76 2.40
C ARG A 472 0.65 32.75 1.59
N GLU A 473 0.22 33.92 1.15
CA GLU A 473 -0.95 34.05 0.28
C GLU A 473 -0.62 33.56 -1.15
N GLY A 474 -1.35 32.54 -1.63
CA GLY A 474 -1.40 32.11 -3.01
C GLY A 474 -2.54 32.78 -3.77
N LEU A 475 -2.81 32.33 -4.99
CA LEU A 475 -3.99 32.75 -5.74
C LEU A 475 -5.27 32.36 -4.97
N SER A 476 -6.22 33.30 -4.94
CA SER A 476 -7.54 33.06 -4.34
C SER A 476 -8.30 32.00 -5.13
N GLU A 477 -9.09 31.19 -4.45
CA GLU A 477 -9.97 30.16 -5.07
C GLU A 477 -11.03 30.76 -5.99
N ASP A 478 -11.30 32.06 -5.86
CA ASP A 478 -12.22 32.80 -6.75
C ASP A 478 -11.60 33.20 -8.10
N VAL A 479 -10.29 32.98 -8.29
CA VAL A 479 -9.58 33.36 -9.52
C VAL A 479 -9.37 32.15 -10.40
N THR A 480 -9.93 32.18 -11.59
CA THR A 480 -9.69 31.18 -12.62
C THR A 480 -8.64 31.66 -13.61
N ILE A 481 -7.61 30.84 -13.87
CA ILE A 481 -6.60 31.11 -14.88
C ILE A 481 -7.05 30.49 -16.20
N VAL A 482 -7.15 31.31 -17.24
CA VAL A 482 -7.65 30.92 -18.57
C VAL A 482 -6.57 31.16 -19.62
N PRO A 483 -5.94 30.10 -20.16
CA PRO A 483 -5.05 30.24 -21.32
C PRO A 483 -5.87 30.56 -22.57
N VAL A 484 -5.41 31.55 -23.35
CA VAL A 484 -6.14 32.09 -24.55
C VAL A 484 -5.34 31.96 -25.84
N GLY A 485 -4.11 31.41 -25.79
CA GLY A 485 -3.23 31.21 -26.93
C GLY A 485 -2.89 29.76 -27.25
#